data_0e5081a76aa09f62b0256b68843fc773
#
_entry.id   0e5081a76aa09f62b0256b68843fc773
#
_cell.length_a   1.000
_cell.length_b   1.000
_cell.length_c   1.000
_cell.angle_alpha   90.00
_cell.angle_beta   90.00
_cell.angle_gamma   90.00
#
_symmetry.space_group_name_H-M   'P 1'
#
loop_
_entity.id
_entity.type
_entity.pdbx_description
1 polymer ?
#
loop_
_entity_poly.entity_id
_entity_poly.type
_entity_poly.pdbx_seq_one_letter_code
_entity_poly.pdbx_strand_id
1 'polypeptide(L)'
;YRVCAVIINDDKILAMQDERSPYYYLPGGRVSLNETAENAILREIKEELEIDAKIVRPLWLNQGFFVEDVTGEKYHELCIYFLIDISNTDLLEKGNRFRLIEREHTHDFEWIEFERLQNEYIYPVFIKKKIFDLPDYLVLQDEHE
;
A
#
# COMPACT_ATOMS: atom_id res chain seq x y z
N TYR A 1 -3.00 -8.09 11.50
CA TYR A 1 -2.09 -8.61 10.50
C TYR A 1 -2.56 -8.19 9.11
N ARG A 2 -1.73 -7.42 8.43
CA ARG A 2 -2.07 -6.77 7.16
C ARG A 2 -0.98 -6.98 6.11
N VAL A 3 -1.35 -6.70 4.86
CA VAL A 3 -0.43 -6.66 3.73
C VAL A 3 -0.65 -5.37 2.95
N CYS A 4 0.41 -4.84 2.36
CA CYS A 4 0.35 -3.67 1.50
C CYS A 4 1.18 -3.88 0.24
N ALA A 5 0.75 -3.24 -0.84
CA ALA A 5 1.41 -3.30 -2.13
C ALA A 5 2.24 -2.04 -2.38
N VAL A 6 3.49 -2.24 -2.72
CA VAL A 6 4.38 -1.18 -3.23
C VAL A 6 4.41 -1.35 -4.75
N ILE A 7 3.70 -0.49 -5.44
CA ILE A 7 3.55 -0.53 -6.90
C ILE A 7 4.25 0.69 -7.48
N ILE A 8 5.29 0.48 -8.26
CA ILE A 8 6.18 1.54 -8.74
C ILE A 8 6.21 1.56 -10.26
N ASN A 9 6.17 2.75 -10.83
CA ASN A 9 6.38 2.98 -12.27
C ASN A 9 6.96 4.39 -12.48
N ASP A 10 8.07 4.49 -13.21
CA ASP A 10 8.73 5.77 -13.54
C ASP A 10 8.98 6.67 -12.31
N ASP A 11 9.58 6.11 -11.27
CA ASP A 11 9.86 6.82 -10.01
C ASP A 11 8.62 7.42 -9.36
N LYS A 12 7.47 6.76 -9.56
CA LYS A 12 6.21 7.07 -8.92
C LYS A 12 5.69 5.85 -8.19
N ILE A 13 5.03 6.06 -7.06
CA ILE A 13 4.35 5.01 -6.31
C ILE A 13 2.84 5.21 -6.41
N LEU A 14 2.11 4.11 -6.53
CA LEU A 14 0.64 4.17 -6.52
C LEU A 14 0.14 4.30 -5.09
N ALA A 15 -0.63 5.35 -4.83
CA ALA A 15 -1.28 5.59 -3.55
C ALA A 15 -2.78 5.80 -3.76
N MET A 16 -3.54 5.69 -2.68
CA MET A 16 -4.99 5.82 -2.74
C MET A 16 -5.54 6.61 -1.57
N GLN A 17 -6.74 7.15 -1.76
CA GLN A 17 -7.54 7.78 -0.72
C GLN A 17 -8.97 7.27 -0.87
N ASP A 18 -9.71 7.22 0.22
CA ASP A 18 -11.16 7.01 0.16
C ASP A 18 -11.87 8.24 0.74
N GLU A 19 -13.19 8.24 0.69
CA GLU A 19 -14.01 9.38 1.16
C GLU A 19 -13.92 9.61 2.66
N ARG A 20 -13.32 8.67 3.41
CA ARG A 20 -13.17 8.72 4.87
C ARG A 20 -11.81 9.19 5.33
N SER A 21 -10.82 9.23 4.41
CA SER A 21 -9.41 9.49 4.76
C SER A 21 -8.92 10.80 4.16
N PRO A 22 -8.36 11.71 4.98
CA PRO A 22 -7.69 12.89 4.45
C PRO A 22 -6.27 12.60 3.95
N TYR A 23 -5.76 11.39 4.20
CA TYR A 23 -4.39 11.00 3.87
C TYR A 23 -4.40 9.94 2.78
N TYR A 24 -3.26 9.84 2.09
CA TYR A 24 -2.97 8.75 1.18
C TYR A 24 -2.52 7.51 1.95
N TYR A 25 -2.79 6.36 1.39
CA TYR A 25 -2.26 5.08 1.88
C TYR A 25 -2.00 4.15 0.70
N LEU A 26 -1.32 3.04 0.96
CA LEU A 26 -1.00 2.08 -0.09
C LEU A 26 -2.11 1.04 -0.23
N PRO A 27 -2.33 0.49 -1.43
CA PRO A 27 -3.29 -0.61 -1.61
C PRO A 27 -2.94 -1.78 -0.71
N GLY A 28 -3.95 -2.42 -0.15
CA GLY A 28 -3.75 -3.56 0.73
C GLY A 28 -4.96 -3.83 1.60
N GLY A 29 -4.76 -4.64 2.62
CA GLY A 29 -5.83 -4.99 3.54
C GLY A 29 -5.42 -6.04 4.56
N ARG A 30 -6.42 -6.62 5.22
CA ARG A 30 -6.21 -7.63 6.26
C ARG A 30 -5.95 -8.99 5.65
N VAL A 31 -5.05 -9.76 6.27
CA VAL A 31 -4.87 -11.17 5.94
C VAL A 31 -5.98 -11.95 6.62
N SER A 32 -6.69 -12.76 5.85
CA SER A 32 -7.77 -13.58 6.37
C SER A 32 -7.23 -14.81 7.08
N LEU A 33 -8.03 -15.40 7.96
CA LEU A 33 -7.68 -16.65 8.61
C LEU A 33 -7.39 -17.73 7.57
N ASN A 34 -6.29 -18.45 7.74
CA ASN A 34 -5.83 -19.53 6.83
C ASN A 34 -5.38 -19.05 5.45
N GLU A 35 -5.18 -17.75 5.28
CA GLU A 35 -4.66 -17.17 4.05
C GLU A 35 -3.18 -16.82 4.22
N THR A 36 -2.36 -17.10 3.20
CA THR A 36 -0.96 -16.63 3.22
C THR A 36 -0.93 -15.13 2.91
N ALA A 37 0.14 -14.46 3.35
CA ALA A 37 0.33 -13.05 3.03
C ALA A 37 0.37 -12.82 1.51
N GLU A 38 1.01 -13.72 0.77
CA GLU A 38 1.11 -13.62 -0.69
C GLU A 38 -0.26 -13.70 -1.36
N ASN A 39 -1.09 -14.66 -0.95
CA ASN A 39 -2.44 -14.77 -1.48
C ASN A 39 -3.30 -13.56 -1.07
N ALA A 40 -3.11 -13.06 0.13
CA ALA A 40 -3.84 -11.90 0.62
C ALA A 40 -3.57 -10.66 -0.23
N ILE A 41 -2.29 -10.38 -0.52
CA ILE A 41 -1.97 -9.16 -1.29
C ILE A 41 -2.49 -9.26 -2.73
N LEU A 42 -2.41 -10.43 -3.35
CA LEU A 42 -2.95 -10.60 -4.70
C LEU A 42 -4.47 -10.47 -4.72
N ARG A 43 -5.15 -11.00 -3.71
CA ARG A 43 -6.61 -10.86 -3.56
C ARG A 43 -7.00 -9.40 -3.35
N GLU A 44 -6.32 -8.68 -2.45
CA GLU A 44 -6.61 -7.27 -2.18
C GLU A 44 -6.40 -6.40 -3.43
N ILE A 45 -5.33 -6.65 -4.19
CA ILE A 45 -5.09 -5.94 -5.45
C ILE A 45 -6.21 -6.23 -6.45
N LYS A 46 -6.65 -7.47 -6.54
CA LYS A 46 -7.76 -7.83 -7.43
C LYS A 46 -9.04 -7.12 -7.04
N GLU A 47 -9.34 -7.06 -5.74
CA GLU A 47 -10.54 -6.39 -5.24
C GLU A 47 -10.49 -4.87 -5.43
N GLU A 48 -9.34 -4.24 -5.16
CA GLU A 48 -9.20 -2.78 -5.20
C GLU A 48 -8.91 -2.23 -6.59
N LEU A 49 -8.07 -2.91 -7.38
CA LEU A 49 -7.57 -2.42 -8.67
C LEU A 49 -8.10 -3.19 -9.87
N GLU A 50 -8.77 -4.32 -9.65
CA GLU A 50 -9.35 -5.16 -10.71
C GLU A 50 -8.30 -5.67 -11.71
N ILE A 51 -7.09 -5.96 -11.22
CA ILE A 51 -6.00 -6.51 -12.03
C ILE A 51 -5.45 -7.80 -11.42
N ASP A 52 -4.80 -8.60 -12.24
CA ASP A 52 -4.07 -9.80 -11.84
C ASP A 52 -2.57 -9.48 -11.84
N ALA A 53 -2.08 -8.98 -10.71
CA ALA A 53 -0.68 -8.61 -10.54
C ALA A 53 0.17 -9.80 -10.15
N LYS A 54 1.49 -9.59 -10.14
CA LYS A 54 2.46 -10.59 -9.66
C LYS A 54 3.31 -10.00 -8.56
N ILE A 55 3.75 -10.85 -7.63
CA ILE A 55 4.68 -10.46 -6.57
C ILE A 55 6.10 -10.57 -7.10
N VAL A 56 6.88 -9.48 -6.94
CA VAL A 56 8.32 -9.52 -7.21
C VAL A 56 9.04 -10.12 -6.00
N ARG A 57 8.84 -9.51 -4.81
CA ARG A 57 9.44 -9.99 -3.55
C ARG A 57 8.83 -9.25 -2.36
N PRO A 58 8.94 -9.81 -1.14
CA PRO A 58 8.61 -9.05 0.07
C PRO A 58 9.72 -8.03 0.36
N LEU A 59 9.34 -6.88 0.90
CA LEU A 59 10.26 -5.78 1.22
C LEU A 59 10.44 -5.63 2.73
N TRP A 60 9.36 -5.38 3.46
CA TRP A 60 9.40 -5.13 4.89
C TRP A 60 8.31 -5.89 5.62
N LEU A 61 8.66 -6.41 6.81
CA LEU A 61 7.69 -6.73 7.84
C LEU A 61 7.76 -5.62 8.87
N ASN A 62 6.75 -4.77 8.87
CA ASN A 62 6.71 -3.58 9.73
C ASN A 62 5.88 -3.85 10.98
N GLN A 63 6.46 -3.50 12.13
CA GLN A 63 5.77 -3.50 13.41
C GLN A 63 5.35 -2.05 13.68
N GLY A 64 4.08 -1.74 13.40
CA GLY A 64 3.57 -0.39 13.52
C GLY A 64 2.90 -0.17 14.87
N PHE A 65 3.20 0.96 15.50
CA PHE A 65 2.61 1.36 16.78
C PHE A 65 1.99 2.73 16.61
N PHE A 66 0.69 2.83 16.80
CA PHE A 66 0.00 4.11 16.66
C PHE A 66 -1.24 4.19 17.54
N VAL A 67 -1.74 5.41 17.71
CA VAL A 67 -3.00 5.68 18.40
C VAL A 67 -4.00 6.15 17.36
N GLU A 68 -5.15 5.50 17.30
CA GLU A 68 -6.21 5.86 16.38
C GLU A 68 -6.85 7.19 16.85
N ASP A 69 -6.94 8.17 15.94
CA ASP A 69 -7.32 9.55 16.28
C ASP A 69 -8.76 9.70 16.80
N VAL A 70 -9.68 8.89 16.30
CA VAL A 70 -11.10 9.01 16.66
C VAL A 70 -11.42 8.35 17.98
N THR A 71 -10.96 7.12 18.19
CA THR A 71 -11.28 6.31 19.37
C THR A 71 -10.27 6.45 20.50
N GLY A 72 -9.04 6.89 20.20
CA GLY A 72 -7.93 6.92 21.14
C GLY A 72 -7.37 5.54 21.45
N GLU A 73 -7.77 4.52 20.70
CA GLU A 73 -7.27 3.16 20.88
C GLU A 73 -5.83 3.04 20.42
N LYS A 74 -5.05 2.27 21.18
CA LYS A 74 -3.66 1.96 20.80
C LYS A 74 -3.64 0.73 19.93
N TYR A 75 -2.89 0.82 18.84
CA TYR A 75 -2.73 -0.28 17.88
C TYR A 75 -1.29 -0.74 17.81
N HIS A 76 -1.15 -2.04 17.67
CA HIS A 76 0.10 -2.70 17.33
C HIS A 76 -0.18 -3.56 16.10
N GLU A 77 0.34 -3.15 14.96
CA GLU A 77 0.01 -3.76 13.67
C GLU A 77 1.23 -4.41 13.04
N LEU A 78 1.04 -5.63 12.54
CA LEU A 78 2.03 -6.29 11.70
C LEU A 78 1.59 -6.16 10.24
N CYS A 79 2.45 -5.62 9.40
CA CYS A 79 2.15 -5.46 7.98
C CYS A 79 3.34 -5.88 7.12
N ILE A 80 3.08 -6.76 6.15
CA ILE A 80 4.08 -7.14 5.17
C ILE A 80 3.86 -6.32 3.91
N TYR A 81 4.91 -5.64 3.45
CA TYR A 81 4.91 -4.84 2.23
C TYR A 81 5.58 -5.62 1.11
N PHE A 82 4.88 -5.77 0.00
CA PHE A 82 5.35 -6.51 -1.17
C PHE A 82 5.59 -5.56 -2.34
N LEU A 83 6.71 -5.75 -3.03
CA LEU A 83 6.93 -5.12 -4.34
C LEU A 83 6.12 -5.89 -5.37
N ILE A 84 5.30 -5.17 -6.12
CA ILE A 84 4.32 -5.73 -7.04
C ILE A 84 4.67 -5.39 -8.48
N ASP A 85 4.53 -6.37 -9.37
CA ASP A 85 4.71 -6.21 -10.81
C ASP A 85 3.35 -6.13 -11.50
N ILE A 86 3.11 -5.02 -12.19
CA ILE A 86 1.87 -4.76 -12.94
C ILE A 86 2.11 -4.76 -14.46
N SER A 87 3.29 -5.19 -14.93
CA SER A 87 3.70 -5.06 -16.34
C SER A 87 2.80 -5.78 -17.32
N ASN A 88 2.14 -6.86 -16.88
CA ASN A 88 1.23 -7.63 -17.72
C ASN A 88 -0.24 -7.27 -17.48
N THR A 89 -0.50 -6.05 -16.99
CA THR A 89 -1.84 -5.56 -16.72
C THR A 89 -2.09 -4.28 -17.49
N ASP A 90 -3.34 -3.83 -17.50
CA ASP A 90 -3.74 -2.57 -18.13
C ASP A 90 -3.79 -1.38 -17.16
N LEU A 91 -3.20 -1.52 -15.96
CA LEU A 91 -3.30 -0.51 -14.92
C LEU A 91 -2.83 0.88 -15.38
N LEU A 92 -1.72 0.93 -16.13
CA LEU A 92 -1.16 2.19 -16.61
C LEU A 92 -2.07 2.92 -17.60
N GLU A 93 -2.97 2.20 -18.26
CA GLU A 93 -3.92 2.79 -19.22
C GLU A 93 -4.95 3.68 -18.54
N LYS A 94 -5.13 3.56 -17.23
CA LYS A 94 -6.07 4.37 -16.45
C LYS A 94 -5.57 5.81 -16.21
N GLY A 95 -4.30 6.09 -16.53
CA GLY A 95 -3.70 7.40 -16.36
C GLY A 95 -3.13 7.65 -14.98
N ASN A 96 -2.70 8.87 -14.73
CA ASN A 96 -2.00 9.25 -13.50
C ASN A 96 -2.93 9.35 -12.28
N ARG A 97 -4.21 9.61 -12.52
CA ARG A 97 -5.26 9.65 -11.50
C ARG A 97 -6.49 8.93 -12.01
N PHE A 98 -7.10 8.11 -11.18
CA PHE A 98 -8.32 7.41 -11.55
C PHE A 98 -9.12 7.04 -10.32
N ARG A 99 -10.38 6.72 -10.53
CA ARG A 99 -11.32 6.36 -9.48
C ARG A 99 -11.92 4.99 -9.74
N LEU A 100 -11.94 4.15 -8.70
CA LEU A 100 -12.63 2.88 -8.73
C LEU A 100 -13.58 2.80 -7.54
N ILE A 101 -14.64 2.01 -7.70
CA ILE A 101 -15.63 1.81 -6.65
C ILE A 101 -15.59 0.34 -6.24
N GLU A 102 -15.43 0.11 -4.92
CA GLU A 102 -15.45 -1.20 -4.33
C GLU A 102 -16.48 -1.20 -3.19
N ARG A 103 -17.52 -2.04 -3.31
CA ARG A 103 -18.54 -2.22 -2.25
C ARG A 103 -19.08 -0.89 -1.71
N GLU A 104 -19.53 0.00 -2.57
CA GLU A 104 -20.07 1.32 -2.20
C GLU A 104 -19.02 2.32 -1.70
N HIS A 105 -17.74 1.94 -1.62
CA HIS A 105 -16.66 2.85 -1.29
C HIS A 105 -15.97 3.35 -2.55
N THR A 106 -15.73 4.65 -2.58
CA THR A 106 -15.01 5.30 -3.67
C THR A 106 -13.54 5.40 -3.31
N HIS A 107 -12.69 4.85 -4.16
CA HIS A 107 -11.23 4.92 -4.01
C HIS A 107 -10.65 5.78 -5.11
N ASP A 108 -9.91 6.82 -4.72
CA ASP A 108 -9.19 7.68 -5.64
C ASP A 108 -7.72 7.28 -5.62
N PHE A 109 -7.19 6.92 -6.79
CA PHE A 109 -5.81 6.48 -6.96
C PHE A 109 -4.99 7.55 -7.64
N GLU A 110 -3.73 7.65 -7.24
CA GLU A 110 -2.80 8.59 -7.84
C GLU A 110 -1.40 8.01 -7.85
N TRP A 111 -0.70 8.18 -8.98
CA TRP A 111 0.74 7.92 -9.08
C TRP A 111 1.49 9.14 -8.55
N ILE A 112 2.15 8.99 -7.42
CA ILE A 112 2.86 10.08 -6.74
C ILE A 112 4.36 9.93 -6.96
N GLU A 113 4.99 10.99 -7.47
CA GLU A 113 6.44 11.02 -7.64
C GLU A 113 7.13 10.84 -6.28
N PHE A 114 8.22 10.08 -6.25
CA PHE A 114 8.95 9.80 -5.01
C PHE A 114 9.36 11.08 -4.28
N GLU A 115 9.81 12.08 -5.04
CA GLU A 115 10.25 13.35 -4.47
C GLU A 115 9.11 14.14 -3.83
N ARG A 116 7.91 14.00 -4.36
CA ARG A 116 6.72 14.68 -3.84
C ARG A 116 6.25 14.08 -2.51
N LEU A 117 6.59 12.82 -2.22
CA LEU A 117 6.14 12.12 -1.00
C LEU A 117 6.49 12.88 0.28
N GLN A 118 7.62 13.60 0.31
CA GLN A 118 8.04 14.36 1.49
C GLN A 118 6.98 15.38 1.92
N ASN A 119 6.22 15.91 0.98
CA ASN A 119 5.23 16.96 1.22
C ASN A 119 3.80 16.44 1.28
N GLU A 120 3.61 15.12 1.22
CA GLU A 120 2.29 14.51 1.22
C GLU A 120 1.93 13.94 2.59
N TYR A 121 0.64 14.00 2.90
CA TYR A 121 0.09 13.32 4.06
C TYR A 121 -0.18 11.86 3.67
N ILE A 122 0.78 10.99 3.95
CA ILE A 122 0.73 9.58 3.51
C ILE A 122 1.20 8.64 4.62
N TYR A 123 0.56 7.50 4.71
CA TYR A 123 0.96 6.37 5.54
C TYR A 123 1.31 5.17 4.66
N PRO A 124 2.32 4.37 5.00
CA PRO A 124 3.19 4.54 6.17
C PRO A 124 4.19 5.68 5.93
N VAL A 125 4.55 6.37 6.99
CA VAL A 125 5.46 7.52 6.90
C VAL A 125 6.84 7.10 6.43
N PHE A 126 7.32 5.91 6.80
CA PHE A 126 8.66 5.44 6.43
C PHE A 126 8.85 5.32 4.91
N ILE A 127 7.76 5.19 4.14
CA ILE A 127 7.87 5.05 2.68
C ILE A 127 8.51 6.27 2.03
N LYS A 128 8.37 7.44 2.64
CA LYS A 128 8.92 8.70 2.12
C LYS A 128 10.43 8.64 1.92
N LYS A 129 11.12 7.86 2.76
CA LYS A 129 12.58 7.68 2.68
C LYS A 129 12.96 6.35 2.06
N LYS A 130 12.31 5.28 2.47
CA LYS A 130 12.70 3.92 2.08
C LYS A 130 12.36 3.57 0.64
N ILE A 131 11.47 4.34 0.00
CA ILE A 131 11.14 4.12 -1.40
C ILE A 131 12.34 4.29 -2.33
N PHE A 132 13.32 5.09 -1.94
CA PHE A 132 14.51 5.37 -2.76
C PHE A 132 15.55 4.24 -2.76
N ASP A 133 15.46 3.31 -1.81
CA ASP A 133 16.41 2.21 -1.68
C ASP A 133 15.69 0.97 -1.15
N LEU A 134 15.09 0.22 -2.07
CA LEU A 134 14.32 -0.97 -1.73
C LEU A 134 15.25 -2.14 -1.37
N PRO A 135 14.94 -2.86 -0.28
CA PRO A 135 15.77 -4.01 0.09
C PRO A 135 15.61 -5.17 -0.89
N ASP A 136 16.69 -5.97 -1.02
CA ASP A 136 16.64 -7.18 -1.84
C ASP A 136 16.00 -8.37 -1.13
N TYR A 137 15.95 -8.32 0.21
CA TYR A 137 15.40 -9.36 1.06
C TYR A 137 14.49 -8.75 2.11
N LEU A 138 13.59 -9.54 2.66
CA LEU A 138 12.67 -9.11 3.71
C LEU A 138 13.42 -8.54 4.92
N VAL A 139 13.06 -7.31 5.29
CA VAL A 139 13.65 -6.60 6.44
C VAL A 139 12.59 -6.44 7.53
N LEU A 140 12.93 -6.87 8.73
CA LEU A 140 12.10 -6.61 9.92
C LEU A 140 12.40 -5.19 10.41
N GLN A 141 11.35 -4.40 10.61
CA GLN A 141 11.49 -3.03 11.10
C GLN A 141 10.33 -2.65 12.02
N ASP A 142 10.43 -1.49 12.62
CA ASP A 142 9.35 -0.93 13.43
C ASP A 142 9.17 0.56 13.14
N GLU A 143 7.95 1.04 13.34
CA GLU A 143 7.61 2.45 13.17
C GLU A 143 6.67 2.87 14.30
N HIS A 144 7.02 3.95 14.98
CA HIS A 144 6.23 4.54 16.06
C HIS A 144 5.66 5.87 15.60
N GLU A 145 4.37 6.00 15.71
CA GLU A 145 3.65 7.23 15.36
C GLU A 145 3.00 7.88 16.58
#